data_5f0b08ce23007742640733903acc38cf
#
_entry.id   5f0b08ce23007742640733903acc38cf
#
_cell.length_a   1.000
_cell.length_b   1.000
_cell.length_c   1.000
_cell.angle_alpha   90.00
_cell.angle_beta   90.00
_cell.angle_gamma   90.00
#
_symmetry.space_group_name_H-M   'P 1'
#
loop_
_entity.id
_entity.type
_entity.pdbx_description
1 polymer ?
#
loop_
_entity_poly.entity_id
_entity_poly.type
_entity_poly.pdbx_seq_one_letter_code
_entity_poly.pdbx_strand_id
1 'polypeptide(L)'
;MRVDLLTREYPPDVYGGAGVHVEYLARELAKLEDVHVHAWGEDRPGAQPPVHAYRAWDALGGEAPHLAALRAMSIDLTMAAGAEGADVVHSHTWYANLGGHLSKLTYGVPHVATVHSLEPLRPWKHEQLGGG
;
A
#
# COMPACT_ATOMS: atom_id res chain seq x y z
N MET A 1 -15.50 -12.29 6.21
CA MET A 1 -14.04 -12.40 6.09
C MET A 1 -13.45 -10.99 6.15
N ARG A 2 -12.37 -10.81 6.88
CA ARG A 2 -11.69 -9.50 6.90
C ARG A 2 -10.63 -9.44 5.81
N VAL A 3 -10.76 -8.44 4.94
CA VAL A 3 -9.83 -8.17 3.84
C VAL A 3 -9.10 -6.85 4.11
N ASP A 4 -7.79 -6.90 4.20
CA ASP A 4 -6.96 -5.71 4.38
C ASP A 4 -6.30 -5.35 3.05
N LEU A 5 -6.66 -4.17 2.52
CA LEU A 5 -6.09 -3.62 1.29
C LEU A 5 -4.94 -2.68 1.64
N LEU A 6 -3.76 -2.95 1.13
CA LEU A 6 -2.57 -2.13 1.34
C LEU A 6 -2.25 -1.34 0.07
N THR A 7 -2.16 -0.02 0.19
CA THR A 7 -1.96 0.86 -0.95
C THR A 7 -1.21 2.13 -0.57
N ARG A 8 -0.47 2.70 -1.51
CA ARG A 8 0.06 4.05 -1.35
C ARG A 8 -1.03 5.09 -1.53
N GLU A 9 -1.80 4.97 -2.62
CA GLU A 9 -2.79 5.95 -3.03
C GLU A 9 -4.19 5.55 -2.56
N TYR A 10 -4.83 6.48 -1.89
CA TYR A 10 -6.25 6.39 -1.53
C TYR A 10 -6.82 7.81 -1.35
N PRO A 11 -8.08 8.08 -1.68
CA PRO A 11 -8.63 9.44 -1.54
C PRO A 11 -8.38 10.04 -0.14
N PRO A 12 -8.04 11.35 -0.05
CA PRO A 12 -7.98 12.32 -1.15
C PRO A 12 -6.67 12.29 -1.97
N ASP A 13 -5.69 11.49 -1.60
CA ASP A 13 -4.35 11.44 -2.21
C ASP A 13 -4.30 10.41 -3.33
N VAL A 14 -4.85 10.75 -4.49
CA VAL A 14 -4.86 9.91 -5.68
C VAL A 14 -4.08 10.60 -6.80
N TYR A 15 -3.05 9.90 -7.31
CA TYR A 15 -2.15 10.43 -8.33
C TYR A 15 -2.29 9.72 -9.69
N GLY A 16 -2.94 8.56 -9.73
CA GLY A 16 -3.05 7.78 -10.95
C GLY A 16 -4.08 6.67 -10.88
N GLY A 17 -4.04 5.78 -11.88
CA GLY A 17 -5.02 4.72 -12.04
C GLY A 17 -5.06 3.70 -10.91
N ALA A 18 -3.93 3.46 -10.23
CA ALA A 18 -3.88 2.54 -9.12
C ALA A 18 -4.76 3.01 -7.95
N GLY A 19 -4.70 4.29 -7.60
CA GLY A 19 -5.53 4.86 -6.53
C GLY A 19 -7.01 4.81 -6.85
N VAL A 20 -7.38 5.12 -8.09
CA VAL A 20 -8.78 5.00 -8.56
C VAL A 20 -9.25 3.55 -8.48
N HIS A 21 -8.43 2.61 -8.93
CA HIS A 21 -8.76 1.18 -8.87
C HIS A 21 -9.01 0.73 -7.43
N VAL A 22 -8.13 1.06 -6.50
CA VAL A 22 -8.26 0.64 -5.09
C VAL A 22 -9.48 1.26 -4.43
N GLU A 23 -9.79 2.53 -4.73
CA GLU A 23 -10.98 3.19 -4.21
C GLU A 23 -12.26 2.43 -4.60
N TYR A 24 -12.41 2.15 -5.89
CA TYR A 24 -13.60 1.42 -6.39
C TYR A 24 -13.63 -0.02 -5.86
N LEU A 25 -12.49 -0.71 -5.85
CA LEU A 25 -12.39 -2.06 -5.30
C LEU A 25 -12.80 -2.08 -3.82
N ALA A 26 -12.26 -1.19 -3.01
CA ALA A 26 -12.58 -1.11 -1.59
C ALA A 26 -14.07 -0.89 -1.34
N ARG A 27 -14.66 0.05 -2.09
CA ARG A 27 -16.07 0.37 -1.97
C ARG A 27 -17.00 -0.80 -2.36
N GLU A 28 -16.68 -1.47 -3.46
CA GLU A 28 -17.52 -2.59 -3.92
C GLU A 28 -17.32 -3.83 -3.05
N LEU A 29 -16.08 -4.11 -2.65
CA LEU A 29 -15.76 -5.25 -1.79
C LEU A 29 -16.37 -5.10 -0.40
N ALA A 30 -16.43 -3.87 0.14
CA ALA A 30 -17.03 -3.58 1.44
C ALA A 30 -18.54 -3.87 1.52
N LYS A 31 -19.20 -4.05 0.39
CA LYS A 31 -20.60 -4.51 0.36
C LYS A 31 -20.74 -6.01 0.64
N LEU A 32 -19.65 -6.74 0.53
CA LEU A 32 -19.62 -8.21 0.62
C LEU A 32 -18.81 -8.70 1.82
N GLU A 33 -17.77 -7.98 2.21
CA GLU A 33 -16.79 -8.38 3.21
C GLU A 33 -16.45 -7.23 4.16
N ASP A 34 -15.80 -7.56 5.29
CA ASP A 34 -15.25 -6.58 6.21
C ASP A 34 -13.90 -6.07 5.64
N VAL A 35 -13.91 -4.86 5.08
CA VAL A 35 -12.74 -4.27 4.40
C VAL A 35 -12.08 -3.21 5.25
N HIS A 36 -10.77 -3.32 5.41
CA HIS A 36 -9.91 -2.29 6.00
C HIS A 36 -8.91 -1.83 4.96
N VAL A 37 -8.77 -0.52 4.79
CA VAL A 37 -7.79 0.07 3.89
C VAL A 37 -6.61 0.59 4.70
N HIS A 38 -5.40 0.21 4.31
CA HIS A 38 -4.15 0.73 4.86
C HIS A 38 -3.50 1.59 3.79
N ALA A 39 -3.40 2.88 4.03
CA ALA A 39 -2.94 3.85 3.03
C ALA A 39 -1.89 4.81 3.59
N TRP A 40 -1.08 5.36 2.72
CA TRP A 40 -0.14 6.42 3.08
C TRP A 40 -0.88 7.73 3.32
N GLY A 41 -0.32 8.57 4.18
CA GLY A 41 -0.77 9.95 4.37
C GLY A 41 -1.47 10.20 5.68
N GLU A 42 -2.41 11.11 5.66
CA GLU A 42 -3.13 11.58 6.84
C GLU A 42 -4.35 10.71 7.15
N ASP A 43 -4.82 10.78 8.39
CA ASP A 43 -6.05 10.12 8.83
C ASP A 43 -7.26 10.57 8.01
N ARG A 44 -8.18 9.65 7.78
CA ARG A 44 -9.46 9.90 7.09
C ARG A 44 -10.61 9.54 8.03
N PRO A 45 -10.88 10.38 9.04
CA PRO A 45 -11.93 10.09 10.02
C PRO A 45 -13.29 9.93 9.34
N GLY A 46 -14.03 8.91 9.74
CA GLY A 46 -15.36 8.63 9.18
C GLY A 46 -15.37 7.95 7.82
N ALA A 47 -14.21 7.60 7.26
CA ALA A 47 -14.13 6.89 5.99
C ALA A 47 -14.83 5.52 6.06
N GLN A 48 -15.53 5.16 4.96
CA GLN A 48 -16.18 3.87 4.78
C GLN A 48 -15.77 3.29 3.42
N PRO A 49 -15.08 2.13 3.40
CA PRO A 49 -14.57 1.36 4.56
C PRO A 49 -13.53 2.14 5.39
N PRO A 50 -13.24 1.68 6.63
CA PRO A 50 -12.28 2.35 7.49
C PRO A 50 -10.89 2.38 6.86
N VAL A 51 -10.20 3.53 7.03
CA VAL A 51 -8.85 3.75 6.49
C VAL A 51 -7.88 3.95 7.65
N HIS A 52 -6.83 3.16 7.65
CA HIS A 52 -5.69 3.29 8.56
C HIS A 52 -4.57 4.00 7.80
N ALA A 53 -4.11 5.13 8.35
CA ALA A 53 -3.12 5.99 7.70
C ALA A 53 -1.72 5.75 8.26
N TYR A 54 -0.72 5.81 7.39
CA TYR A 54 0.67 5.58 7.75
C TYR A 54 1.58 6.62 7.12
N ARG A 55 2.59 7.03 7.88
CA ARG A 55 3.65 7.93 7.41
C ARG A 55 5.02 7.34 7.69
N ALA A 56 6.00 7.78 6.92
CA ALA A 56 7.38 7.36 7.15
C ALA A 56 7.84 7.75 8.55
N TRP A 57 8.72 6.96 9.13
CA TRP A 57 9.29 7.24 10.46
C TRP A 57 10.07 8.55 10.45
N ASP A 58 9.91 9.35 11.48
CA ASP A 58 10.56 10.67 11.62
C ASP A 58 12.08 10.59 11.50
N ALA A 59 12.69 9.50 12.00
CA ALA A 59 14.12 9.25 11.87
C ALA A 59 14.62 9.20 10.42
N LEU A 60 13.72 8.93 9.47
CA LEU A 60 14.01 8.88 8.03
C LEU A 60 13.52 10.13 7.30
N GLY A 61 13.18 11.17 8.04
CA GLY A 61 12.70 12.43 7.50
C GLY A 61 13.76 13.17 6.70
N GLY A 62 13.32 14.27 6.04
CA GLY A 62 14.16 15.07 5.19
C GLY A 62 14.01 14.74 3.72
N GLU A 63 14.78 15.45 2.87
CA GLU A 63 14.63 15.40 1.41
C GLU A 63 15.73 14.57 0.72
N ALA A 64 16.54 13.83 1.48
CA ALA A 64 17.61 13.03 0.91
C ALA A 64 17.02 11.94 -0.02
N PRO A 65 17.31 11.97 -1.33
CA PRO A 65 16.70 11.03 -2.29
C PRO A 65 17.02 9.56 -2.00
N HIS A 66 18.21 9.28 -1.48
CA HIS A 66 18.65 7.92 -1.16
C HIS A 66 17.89 7.29 0.00
N LEU A 67 17.16 8.07 0.80
CA LEU A 67 16.30 7.57 1.88
C LEU A 67 14.88 7.23 1.42
N ALA A 68 14.53 7.51 0.16
CA ALA A 68 13.17 7.29 -0.34
C ALA A 68 12.71 5.84 -0.19
N ALA A 69 13.59 4.88 -0.51
CA ALA A 69 13.28 3.46 -0.35
C ALA A 69 13.09 3.07 1.12
N LEU A 70 13.94 3.58 2.01
CA LEU A 70 13.83 3.31 3.45
C LEU A 70 12.55 3.91 4.05
N ARG A 71 12.14 5.09 3.57
CA ARG A 71 10.85 5.69 3.97
C ARG A 71 9.69 4.80 3.56
N ALA A 72 9.67 4.31 2.33
CA ALA A 72 8.64 3.36 1.86
C ALA A 72 8.64 2.09 2.70
N MET A 73 9.82 1.52 3.00
CA MET A 73 9.94 0.32 3.83
C MET A 73 9.44 0.55 5.26
N SER A 74 9.67 1.73 5.85
CA SER A 74 9.18 2.04 7.19
C SER A 74 7.65 2.06 7.26
N ILE A 75 7.00 2.56 6.21
CA ILE A 75 5.54 2.52 6.08
C ILE A 75 5.06 1.07 5.96
N ASP A 76 5.71 0.27 5.13
CA ASP A 76 5.33 -1.14 4.93
C ASP A 76 5.48 -1.98 6.20
N LEU A 77 6.50 -1.73 7.01
CA LEU A 77 6.66 -2.38 8.30
C LEU A 77 5.47 -2.06 9.22
N THR A 78 5.06 -0.80 9.27
CA THR A 78 3.93 -0.36 10.10
C THR A 78 2.61 -0.87 9.57
N MET A 79 2.42 -0.90 8.25
CA MET A 79 1.24 -1.50 7.61
C MET A 79 1.12 -2.99 7.95
N ALA A 80 2.22 -3.72 7.90
CA ALA A 80 2.22 -5.14 8.26
C ALA A 80 1.76 -5.35 9.70
N ALA A 81 2.26 -4.54 10.64
CA ALA A 81 1.79 -4.59 12.02
C ALA A 81 0.28 -4.29 12.13
N GLY A 82 -0.20 -3.31 11.37
CA GLY A 82 -1.62 -2.93 11.35
C GLY A 82 -2.55 -3.97 10.73
N ALA A 83 -2.02 -4.88 9.93
CA ALA A 83 -2.81 -5.94 9.28
C ALA A 83 -3.04 -7.18 10.16
N GLU A 84 -2.61 -7.14 11.43
CA GLU A 84 -2.90 -8.22 12.37
C GLU A 84 -4.40 -8.49 12.44
N GLY A 85 -4.78 -9.76 12.33
CA GLY A 85 -6.18 -10.18 12.36
C GLY A 85 -6.88 -10.21 11.01
N ALA A 86 -6.21 -9.82 9.93
CA ALA A 86 -6.76 -9.99 8.58
C ALA A 86 -6.87 -11.48 8.20
N ASP A 87 -7.88 -11.83 7.43
CA ASP A 87 -8.04 -13.15 6.82
C ASP A 87 -7.31 -13.24 5.49
N VAL A 88 -7.20 -12.13 4.79
CA VAL A 88 -6.40 -11.97 3.57
C VAL A 88 -5.85 -10.55 3.48
N VAL A 89 -4.63 -10.43 2.99
CA VAL A 89 -3.99 -9.14 2.73
C VAL A 89 -3.79 -8.99 1.23
N HIS A 90 -4.24 -7.88 0.66
CA HIS A 90 -4.13 -7.59 -0.76
C HIS A 90 -3.39 -6.27 -0.96
N SER A 91 -2.16 -6.35 -1.46
CA SER A 91 -1.33 -5.18 -1.71
C SER A 91 -1.40 -4.71 -3.16
N HIS A 92 -1.28 -3.40 -3.34
CA HIS A 92 -1.34 -2.74 -4.64
C HIS A 92 -0.08 -1.92 -4.87
N THR A 93 0.58 -2.13 -5.99
CA THR A 93 1.85 -1.54 -6.40
C THR A 93 3.04 -1.99 -5.55
N TRP A 94 4.24 -1.76 -6.06
CA TRP A 94 5.47 -2.12 -5.35
C TRP A 94 5.61 -1.36 -4.00
N TYR A 95 5.00 -0.20 -3.87
CA TYR A 95 5.04 0.61 -2.64
C TYR A 95 4.46 -0.11 -1.42
N ALA A 96 3.51 -1.02 -1.63
CA ALA A 96 2.83 -1.73 -0.54
C ALA A 96 3.09 -3.24 -0.54
N ASN A 97 3.75 -3.77 -1.58
CA ASN A 97 3.97 -5.21 -1.71
C ASN A 97 4.82 -5.79 -0.58
N LEU A 98 5.81 -5.06 -0.09
CA LEU A 98 6.61 -5.50 1.06
C LEU A 98 5.75 -5.66 2.31
N GLY A 99 4.83 -4.71 2.56
CA GLY A 99 3.89 -4.80 3.69
C GLY A 99 3.03 -6.06 3.63
N GLY A 100 2.51 -6.38 2.45
CA GLY A 100 1.77 -7.63 2.23
C GLY A 100 2.61 -8.88 2.45
N HIS A 101 3.83 -8.89 1.94
CA HIS A 101 4.77 -10.00 2.11
C HIS A 101 5.11 -10.21 3.60
N LEU A 102 5.41 -9.15 4.33
CA LEU A 102 5.69 -9.21 5.76
C LEU A 102 4.49 -9.69 6.56
N SER A 103 3.28 -9.26 6.21
CA SER A 103 2.04 -9.76 6.85
C SER A 103 1.91 -11.28 6.68
N LYS A 104 2.18 -11.79 5.47
CA LYS A 104 2.19 -13.24 5.20
C LYS A 104 3.21 -13.96 6.08
N LEU A 105 4.43 -13.45 6.18
CA LEU A 105 5.48 -14.08 6.98
C LEU A 105 5.18 -14.04 8.48
N THR A 106 4.61 -12.94 8.96
CA THR A 106 4.37 -12.70 10.38
C THR A 106 3.14 -13.45 10.89
N TYR A 107 2.05 -13.41 10.13
CA TYR A 107 0.75 -13.92 10.59
C TYR A 107 0.29 -15.19 9.86
N GLY A 108 1.01 -15.61 8.82
CA GLY A 108 0.59 -16.77 8.00
C GLY A 108 -0.63 -16.46 7.12
N VAL A 109 -1.01 -15.19 6.97
CA VAL A 109 -2.18 -14.80 6.17
C VAL A 109 -1.87 -14.90 4.67
N PRO A 110 -2.84 -15.33 3.84
CA PRO A 110 -2.69 -15.28 2.39
C PRO A 110 -2.43 -13.86 1.91
N HIS A 111 -1.47 -13.70 1.01
CA HIS A 111 -1.12 -12.43 0.40
C HIS A 111 -1.39 -12.45 -1.10
N VAL A 112 -2.23 -11.54 -1.56
CA VAL A 112 -2.48 -11.26 -2.98
C VAL A 112 -1.76 -9.96 -3.35
N ALA A 113 -1.03 -9.96 -4.45
CA ALA A 113 -0.35 -8.77 -4.95
C ALA A 113 -0.91 -8.40 -6.33
N THR A 114 -1.43 -7.19 -6.47
CA THR A 114 -1.77 -6.64 -7.78
C THR A 114 -0.65 -5.75 -8.27
N VAL A 115 -0.05 -6.16 -9.38
CA VAL A 115 1.03 -5.43 -10.03
C VAL A 115 0.39 -4.52 -11.09
N HIS A 116 0.33 -3.23 -10.80
CA HIS A 116 -0.24 -2.24 -11.72
C HIS A 116 0.70 -1.89 -12.87
N SER A 117 2.00 -2.17 -12.69
CA SER A 117 3.02 -2.04 -13.72
C SER A 117 4.21 -2.95 -13.42
N LEU A 118 4.84 -3.45 -14.48
CA LEU A 118 6.09 -4.20 -14.41
C LEU A 118 7.20 -3.32 -15.02
N GLU A 119 7.95 -2.63 -14.17
CA GLU A 119 8.94 -1.65 -14.60
C GLU A 119 10.01 -2.22 -15.56
N PRO A 120 10.51 -3.47 -15.39
CA PRO A 120 11.44 -4.05 -16.36
C PRO A 120 10.89 -4.20 -17.77
N LEU A 121 9.55 -4.19 -17.93
CA LEU A 121 8.89 -4.29 -19.22
C LEU A 121 8.51 -2.92 -19.79
N ARG A 122 8.97 -1.83 -19.17
CA ARG A 122 8.69 -0.45 -19.58
C ARG A 122 10.02 0.22 -19.98
N PRO A 123 10.44 0.11 -21.24
CA PRO A 123 11.78 0.58 -21.67
C PRO A 123 12.01 2.08 -21.42
N TRP A 124 10.96 2.90 -21.50
CA TRP A 124 11.07 4.33 -21.19
C TRP A 124 11.36 4.62 -19.72
N LYS A 125 11.05 3.72 -18.82
CA LYS A 125 11.38 3.87 -17.40
C LYS A 125 12.86 3.71 -17.13
N HIS A 126 13.52 2.85 -17.87
CA HIS A 126 14.97 2.67 -17.79
C HIS A 126 15.70 4.02 -18.04
N GLU A 127 15.28 4.73 -19.08
CA GLU A 127 15.84 6.06 -19.41
C GLU A 127 15.52 7.09 -18.30
N GLN A 128 14.28 7.10 -17.78
CA GLN A 128 13.87 8.02 -16.72
C GLN A 128 14.63 7.81 -15.41
N LEU A 129 15.04 6.58 -15.12
CA LEU A 129 15.77 6.21 -13.91
C LEU A 129 17.30 6.31 -14.07
N GLY A 130 17.77 6.85 -15.18
CA GLY A 130 19.20 7.10 -15.42
C GLY A 130 19.97 5.92 -15.98
N GLY A 131 19.30 4.91 -16.51
CA GLY A 131 19.92 3.84 -17.28
C GLY A 131 20.93 2.97 -16.54
N GLY A 132 20.89 3.00 -15.21
CA GLY A 132 21.79 2.24 -14.35
C GLY A 132 21.21 0.94 -13.84
#